data_6eeb61f1abb1a8a20486fa17cdf9293a
#
_entry.id   6eeb61f1abb1a8a20486fa17cdf9293a
#
_cell.length_a   1.000
_cell.length_b   1.000
_cell.length_c   1.000
_cell.angle_alpha   90.00
_cell.angle_beta   90.00
_cell.angle_gamma   90.00
#
_symmetry.space_group_name_H-M   'P 1'
#
loop_
_entity.id
_entity.type
_entity.pdbx_description
1 polymer ?
#
loop_
_entity_poly.entity_id
_entity_poly.type
_entity_poly.pdbx_seq_one_letter_code
_entity_poly.pdbx_strand_id
1 'polypeptide(L)'
;MKRKERLRYYSLYTVIFAVLSFLVFFIFIKNGRSFVYESNGEDGISKNYMSLVYLGNYIRDILHNLFINHKLIIPQWDMTLGLGADVITTMNYYVLGDPLNLLAVFVSPEKTEYLYTFLIALRIYLAGLVFSVYCRHWN
;
A
#
# COMPACT_ATOMS: atom_id res chain seq x y z
N MET A 1 -31.15 -0.19 -11.67
CA MET A 1 -30.23 0.34 -12.71
C MET A 1 -29.78 -0.79 -13.63
N LYS A 2 -29.87 -0.63 -14.95
CA LYS A 2 -29.46 -1.65 -15.92
C LYS A 2 -27.93 -1.86 -15.85
N ARG A 3 -27.44 -3.07 -16.12
CA ARG A 3 -25.99 -3.42 -16.07
C ARG A 3 -25.10 -2.44 -16.86
N LYS A 4 -25.58 -1.98 -18.03
CA LYS A 4 -24.85 -1.00 -18.87
C LYS A 4 -24.69 0.37 -18.20
N GLU A 5 -25.69 0.84 -17.47
CA GLU A 5 -25.65 2.12 -16.75
C GLU A 5 -24.66 2.07 -15.57
N ARG A 6 -24.59 0.92 -14.88
CA ARG A 6 -23.58 0.70 -13.84
C ARG A 6 -22.16 0.78 -14.38
N LEU A 7 -21.90 0.06 -15.46
CA LEU A 7 -20.58 0.07 -16.08
C LEU A 7 -20.18 1.48 -16.52
N ARG A 8 -21.07 2.20 -17.18
CA ARG A 8 -20.83 3.59 -17.61
C ARG A 8 -20.51 4.52 -16.43
N TYR A 9 -21.25 4.38 -15.33
CA TYR A 9 -21.00 5.20 -14.14
C TYR A 9 -19.63 4.94 -13.52
N TYR A 10 -19.25 3.69 -13.27
CA TYR A 10 -17.96 3.37 -12.68
C TYR A 10 -16.79 3.66 -13.63
N SER A 11 -16.99 3.50 -14.93
CA SER A 11 -16.02 3.93 -15.93
C SER A 11 -15.80 5.45 -15.89
N LEU A 12 -16.88 6.22 -15.82
CA LEU A 12 -16.81 7.69 -15.70
C LEU A 12 -16.12 8.10 -14.39
N TYR A 13 -16.48 7.45 -13.27
CA TYR A 13 -15.82 7.68 -11.98
C TYR A 13 -14.30 7.46 -12.08
N THR A 14 -13.89 6.34 -12.67
CA THR A 14 -12.46 6.01 -12.83
C THR A 14 -11.74 7.03 -13.69
N VAL A 15 -12.32 7.46 -14.79
CA VAL A 15 -11.73 8.48 -15.68
C VAL A 15 -11.60 9.83 -14.97
N ILE A 16 -12.66 10.28 -14.30
CA ILE A 16 -12.63 11.53 -13.54
C ILE A 16 -11.58 11.46 -12.43
N PHE A 17 -11.55 10.36 -11.67
CA PHE A 17 -10.54 10.15 -10.63
C PHE A 17 -9.11 10.21 -11.20
N ALA A 18 -8.86 9.52 -12.32
CA ALA A 18 -7.54 9.50 -12.95
C ALA A 18 -7.11 10.92 -13.41
N VAL A 19 -8.01 11.68 -14.02
CA VAL A 19 -7.75 13.06 -14.47
C VAL A 19 -7.48 13.97 -13.26
N LEU A 20 -8.32 13.91 -12.23
CA LEU A 20 -8.14 14.73 -11.02
C LEU A 20 -6.85 14.37 -10.28
N SER A 21 -6.56 13.07 -10.12
CA SER A 21 -5.31 12.61 -9.49
C SER A 21 -4.10 13.08 -10.29
N PHE A 22 -4.13 13.00 -11.62
CA PHE A 22 -3.05 13.51 -12.46
C PHE A 22 -2.85 15.01 -12.28
N LEU A 23 -3.92 15.79 -12.27
CA LEU A 23 -3.84 17.24 -12.09
C LEU A 23 -3.28 17.63 -10.71
N VAL A 24 -3.77 16.98 -9.65
CA VAL A 24 -3.33 17.25 -8.27
C VAL A 24 -1.87 16.86 -8.06
N PHE A 25 -1.49 15.69 -8.56
CA PHE A 25 -0.14 15.15 -8.34
C PHE A 25 0.85 15.47 -9.46
N PHE A 26 0.44 16.29 -10.44
CA PHE A 26 1.27 16.62 -11.61
C PHE A 26 2.67 17.14 -11.23
N ILE A 27 2.75 18.00 -10.21
CA ILE A 27 4.02 18.58 -9.75
C ILE A 27 4.97 17.49 -9.25
N PHE A 28 4.46 16.50 -8.51
CA PHE A 28 5.26 15.37 -8.02
C PHE A 28 5.76 14.52 -9.18
N ILE A 29 4.87 14.18 -10.12
CA ILE A 29 5.19 13.40 -11.33
C ILE A 29 6.25 14.12 -12.17
N LYS A 30 6.05 15.42 -12.43
CA LYS A 30 6.99 16.23 -13.22
C LYS A 30 8.38 16.31 -12.60
N ASN A 31 8.46 16.37 -11.27
CA ASN A 31 9.72 16.47 -10.53
C ASN A 31 10.32 15.09 -10.19
N GLY A 32 9.71 13.97 -10.63
CA GLY A 32 10.14 12.61 -10.31
C GLY A 32 10.16 12.31 -8.82
N ARG A 33 9.29 12.97 -8.03
CA ARG A 33 9.22 12.79 -6.58
C ARG A 33 8.15 11.78 -6.22
N SER A 34 8.47 10.92 -5.25
CA SER A 34 7.50 10.03 -4.60
C SER A 34 6.86 10.72 -3.38
N PHE A 35 5.76 10.16 -2.87
CA PHE A 35 5.11 10.64 -1.64
C PHE A 35 5.85 10.24 -0.35
N VAL A 36 6.96 9.53 -0.49
CA VAL A 36 7.84 9.17 0.62
C VAL A 36 8.61 10.39 1.14
N TYR A 37 8.78 11.44 0.29
CA TYR A 37 9.55 12.62 0.66
C TYR A 37 8.78 13.45 1.70
N GLU A 38 9.37 13.54 2.88
CA GLU A 38 8.95 14.41 3.97
C GLU A 38 10.14 15.26 4.44
N SER A 39 9.85 16.49 4.83
CA SER A 39 10.84 17.34 5.49
C SER A 39 10.83 17.05 7.00
N ASN A 40 11.99 16.90 7.60
CA ASN A 40 12.18 16.86 9.07
C ASN A 40 11.85 15.54 9.81
N GLY A 41 12.01 14.36 9.18
CA GLY A 41 11.98 13.07 9.91
C GLY A 41 10.60 12.62 10.38
N GLU A 42 9.58 13.01 9.66
CA GLU A 42 8.21 12.62 9.94
C GLU A 42 7.92 11.14 9.68
N ASP A 43 6.78 10.67 10.13
CA ASP A 43 6.40 9.25 10.19
C ASP A 43 6.31 8.53 8.83
N GLY A 44 6.12 9.25 7.73
CA GLY A 44 6.00 8.66 6.39
C GLY A 44 7.26 7.91 5.96
N ILE A 45 8.40 8.58 5.92
CA ILE A 45 9.66 7.97 5.52
C ILE A 45 10.26 7.09 6.62
N SER A 46 10.27 7.60 7.87
CA SER A 46 10.96 6.94 8.98
C SER A 46 10.23 5.69 9.50
N LYS A 47 8.91 5.63 9.37
CA LYS A 47 8.09 4.55 9.90
C LYS A 47 7.30 3.82 8.82
N ASN A 48 6.36 4.48 8.16
CA ASN A 48 5.43 3.81 7.24
C ASN A 48 6.12 3.20 6.01
N TYR A 49 7.01 3.96 5.35
CA TYR A 49 7.75 3.46 4.20
C TYR A 49 8.72 2.33 4.59
N MET A 50 9.52 2.53 5.63
CA MET A 50 10.46 1.51 6.09
C MET A 50 9.75 0.24 6.55
N SER A 51 8.60 0.37 7.21
CA SER A 51 7.79 -0.80 7.58
C SER A 51 7.22 -1.54 6.37
N LEU A 52 6.86 -0.82 5.29
CA LEU A 52 6.42 -1.45 4.04
C LEU A 52 7.54 -2.24 3.36
N VAL A 53 8.76 -1.68 3.33
CA VAL A 53 9.96 -2.38 2.83
C VAL A 53 10.24 -3.63 3.67
N TYR A 54 10.21 -3.48 4.99
CA TYR A 54 10.39 -4.60 5.93
C TYR A 54 9.35 -5.70 5.71
N LEU A 55 8.07 -5.36 5.62
CA LEU A 55 6.99 -6.32 5.38
C LEU A 55 7.21 -7.12 4.09
N GLY A 56 7.61 -6.44 3.02
CA GLY A 56 7.92 -7.08 1.74
C GLY A 56 9.04 -8.13 1.87
N ASN A 57 10.12 -7.80 2.56
CA ASN A 57 11.23 -8.72 2.83
C ASN A 57 10.78 -9.88 3.72
N TYR A 58 10.13 -9.58 4.83
CA TYR A 58 9.63 -10.56 5.79
C TYR A 58 8.77 -11.64 5.14
N ILE A 59 7.79 -11.23 4.31
CA ILE A 59 6.93 -12.19 3.62
C ILE A 59 7.72 -12.99 2.57
N ARG A 60 8.63 -12.36 1.82
CA ARG A 60 9.50 -13.08 0.86
C ARG A 60 10.36 -14.13 1.54
N ASP A 61 10.91 -13.84 2.71
CA ASP A 61 11.72 -14.79 3.48
C ASP A 61 10.89 -15.97 3.98
N ILE A 62 9.66 -15.72 4.45
CA ILE A 62 8.72 -16.79 4.82
C ILE A 62 8.39 -17.69 3.61
N LEU A 63 8.08 -17.07 2.47
CA LEU A 63 7.78 -17.81 1.23
C LEU A 63 8.98 -18.58 0.71
N HIS A 64 10.18 -17.99 0.75
CA HIS A 64 11.41 -18.66 0.37
C HIS A 64 11.66 -19.90 1.25
N ASN A 65 11.53 -19.77 2.57
CA ASN A 65 11.67 -20.91 3.48
C ASN A 65 10.61 -21.99 3.24
N LEU A 66 9.38 -21.59 2.95
CA LEU A 66 8.30 -22.52 2.68
C LEU A 66 8.53 -23.32 1.39
N PHE A 67 8.90 -22.64 0.29
CA PHE A 67 9.01 -23.27 -1.03
C PHE A 67 10.35 -23.97 -1.26
N ILE A 68 11.45 -23.45 -0.73
CA ILE A 68 12.79 -24.00 -0.97
C ILE A 68 13.20 -24.96 0.14
N ASN A 69 13.00 -24.56 1.39
CA ASN A 69 13.40 -25.38 2.55
C ASN A 69 12.28 -26.31 3.06
N HIS A 70 11.09 -26.25 2.46
CA HIS A 70 9.89 -26.98 2.89
C HIS A 70 9.58 -26.80 4.38
N LYS A 71 9.90 -25.64 4.95
CA LYS A 71 9.68 -25.30 6.36
C LYS A 71 8.93 -23.99 6.45
N LEU A 72 7.78 -24.01 7.11
CA LEU A 72 7.08 -22.78 7.46
C LEU A 72 7.74 -22.18 8.72
N ILE A 73 8.57 -21.18 8.52
CA ILE A 73 9.22 -20.42 9.60
C ILE A 73 8.65 -19.02 9.60
N ILE A 74 7.96 -18.66 10.67
CA ILE A 74 7.39 -17.32 10.87
C ILE A 74 8.13 -16.71 12.07
N PRO A 75 9.17 -15.88 11.85
CA PRO A 75 9.90 -15.24 12.92
C PRO A 75 8.97 -14.31 13.71
N GLN A 76 8.85 -14.54 15.01
CA GLN A 76 8.04 -13.69 15.90
C GLN A 76 8.85 -12.54 16.48
N TRP A 77 10.16 -12.69 16.57
CA TRP A 77 11.10 -11.72 17.12
C TRP A 77 12.19 -11.41 16.12
N ASP A 78 12.49 -10.12 15.95
CA ASP A 78 13.55 -9.65 15.06
C ASP A 78 14.43 -8.60 15.77
N MET A 79 15.74 -8.90 15.84
CA MET A 79 16.73 -8.03 16.46
C MET A 79 17.04 -6.76 15.61
N THR A 80 16.64 -6.74 14.35
CA THR A 80 16.81 -5.58 13.47
C THR A 80 15.74 -4.51 13.66
N LEU A 81 14.64 -4.84 14.35
CA LEU A 81 13.59 -3.88 14.71
C LEU A 81 13.98 -3.13 15.98
N GLY A 82 14.60 -1.96 15.81
CA GLY A 82 15.10 -1.17 16.94
C GLY A 82 16.21 -1.90 17.70
N LEU A 83 15.98 -2.21 18.96
CA LEU A 83 16.87 -3.01 19.81
C LEU A 83 16.39 -4.47 19.96
N GLY A 84 15.55 -4.91 19.05
CA GLY A 84 14.85 -6.19 19.08
C GLY A 84 13.40 -6.01 19.52
N ALA A 85 12.47 -6.47 18.69
CA ALA A 85 11.04 -6.34 18.95
C ALA A 85 10.24 -7.52 18.39
N ASP A 86 9.05 -7.70 18.95
CA ASP A 86 8.03 -8.60 18.38
C ASP A 86 7.54 -8.04 17.04
N VAL A 87 7.65 -8.88 16.00
CA VAL A 87 7.34 -8.47 14.63
C VAL A 87 5.85 -8.14 14.47
N ILE A 88 4.98 -8.99 14.99
CA ILE A 88 3.53 -8.85 14.79
C ILE A 88 3.02 -7.61 15.49
N THR A 89 3.39 -7.41 16.76
CA THR A 89 2.96 -6.25 17.55
C THR A 89 3.48 -4.95 16.93
N THR A 90 4.75 -4.91 16.50
CA THR A 90 5.37 -3.73 15.93
C THR A 90 4.79 -3.41 14.56
N MET A 91 4.66 -4.40 13.67
CA MET A 91 4.20 -4.19 12.30
C MET A 91 2.69 -4.06 12.18
N ASN A 92 1.91 -4.55 13.14
CA ASN A 92 0.45 -4.44 13.13
C ASN A 92 -0.02 -2.99 13.00
N TYR A 93 0.60 -2.09 13.72
CA TYR A 93 0.25 -0.67 13.71
C TYR A 93 0.57 0.00 12.35
N TYR A 94 1.70 -0.37 11.74
CA TYR A 94 2.18 0.33 10.55
C TYR A 94 1.70 -0.29 9.23
N VAL A 95 1.72 -1.61 9.11
CA VAL A 95 1.56 -2.25 7.80
C VAL A 95 0.67 -3.51 7.78
N LEU A 96 0.60 -4.31 8.86
CA LEU A 96 -0.16 -5.58 8.85
C LEU A 96 -1.68 -5.36 8.84
N GLY A 97 -2.16 -4.25 9.37
CA GLY A 97 -3.59 -3.92 9.42
C GLY A 97 -4.23 -3.59 8.08
N ASP A 98 -3.44 -3.38 7.03
CA ASP A 98 -3.93 -3.05 5.69
C ASP A 98 -3.55 -4.14 4.68
N PRO A 99 -4.53 -4.89 4.14
CA PRO A 99 -4.26 -5.97 3.19
C PRO A 99 -3.61 -5.49 1.88
N LEU A 100 -3.73 -4.23 1.50
CA LEU A 100 -3.07 -3.68 0.32
C LEU A 100 -1.54 -3.65 0.46
N ASN A 101 -1.03 -3.58 1.69
CA ASN A 101 0.40 -3.62 1.95
C ASN A 101 1.04 -4.98 1.60
N LEU A 102 0.24 -6.06 1.52
CA LEU A 102 0.74 -7.36 1.07
C LEU A 102 1.27 -7.32 -0.37
N LEU A 103 0.89 -6.32 -1.16
CA LEU A 103 1.46 -6.11 -2.49
C LEU A 103 2.97 -5.86 -2.46
N ALA A 104 3.54 -5.48 -1.32
CA ALA A 104 4.98 -5.30 -1.14
C ALA A 104 5.78 -6.58 -1.38
N VAL A 105 5.17 -7.76 -1.27
CA VAL A 105 5.84 -9.03 -1.57
C VAL A 105 6.27 -9.15 -3.03
N PHE A 106 5.52 -8.54 -3.95
CA PHE A 106 5.75 -8.60 -5.39
C PHE A 106 6.70 -7.51 -5.91
N VAL A 107 7.10 -6.58 -5.05
CA VAL A 107 7.90 -5.41 -5.43
C VAL A 107 9.26 -5.48 -4.75
N SER A 108 10.35 -5.27 -5.52
CA SER A 108 11.70 -5.22 -4.95
C SER A 108 11.85 -4.03 -3.98
N PRO A 109 12.71 -4.12 -2.96
CA PRO A 109 12.93 -3.05 -1.99
C PRO A 109 13.23 -1.69 -2.64
N GLU A 110 14.01 -1.69 -3.73
CA GLU A 110 14.41 -0.49 -4.48
C GLU A 110 13.22 0.23 -5.16
N LYS A 111 12.14 -0.49 -5.45
CA LYS A 111 10.95 0.03 -6.11
C LYS A 111 9.77 0.25 -5.16
N THR A 112 9.96 -0.02 -3.88
CA THR A 112 8.89 0.10 -2.87
C THR A 112 8.40 1.54 -2.72
N GLU A 113 9.20 2.55 -3.05
CA GLU A 113 8.77 3.96 -3.04
C GLU A 113 7.63 4.23 -4.06
N TYR A 114 7.71 3.60 -5.24
CA TYR A 114 6.65 3.71 -6.25
C TYR A 114 5.39 2.98 -5.81
N LEU A 115 5.56 1.81 -5.17
CA LEU A 115 4.44 1.09 -4.57
C LEU A 115 3.77 1.93 -3.48
N TYR A 116 4.55 2.56 -2.60
CA TYR A 116 4.03 3.40 -1.53
C TYR A 116 3.16 4.54 -2.09
N THR A 117 3.66 5.25 -3.09
CA THR A 117 2.92 6.29 -3.80
C THR A 117 1.65 5.75 -4.46
N PHE A 118 1.74 4.61 -5.14
CA PHE A 118 0.60 3.95 -5.77
C PHE A 118 -0.47 3.53 -4.75
N LEU A 119 -0.06 2.97 -3.61
CA LEU A 119 -0.99 2.54 -2.55
C LEU A 119 -1.78 3.71 -1.96
N ILE A 120 -1.19 4.90 -1.84
CA ILE A 120 -1.90 6.10 -1.38
C ILE A 120 -3.02 6.44 -2.38
N ALA A 121 -2.70 6.54 -3.67
CA ALA A 121 -3.69 6.83 -4.70
C ALA A 121 -4.77 5.74 -4.79
N LEU A 122 -4.38 4.46 -4.67
CA LEU A 122 -5.29 3.32 -4.69
C LEU A 122 -6.28 3.36 -3.51
N ARG A 123 -5.82 3.68 -2.30
CA ARG A 123 -6.68 3.81 -1.12
C ARG A 123 -7.74 4.87 -1.31
N ILE A 124 -7.36 6.04 -1.80
CA ILE A 124 -8.31 7.15 -2.07
C ILE A 124 -9.34 6.72 -3.13
N TYR A 125 -8.88 6.06 -4.20
CA TYR A 125 -9.76 5.53 -5.24
C TYR A 125 -10.77 4.52 -4.70
N LEU A 126 -10.31 3.55 -3.93
CA LEU A 126 -11.16 2.50 -3.36
C LEU A 126 -12.14 3.07 -2.32
N ALA A 127 -11.70 4.02 -1.50
CA ALA A 127 -12.57 4.69 -0.53
C ALA A 127 -13.75 5.37 -1.22
N GLY A 128 -13.51 6.14 -2.28
CA GLY A 128 -14.58 6.79 -3.04
C GLY A 128 -15.46 5.79 -3.79
N LEU A 129 -14.89 4.69 -4.31
CA LEU A 129 -15.64 3.64 -4.97
C LEU A 129 -16.59 2.93 -4.00
N VAL A 130 -16.09 2.52 -2.83
CA VAL A 130 -16.89 1.86 -1.79
C VAL A 130 -17.98 2.80 -1.26
N PHE A 131 -17.66 4.07 -1.03
CA PHE A 131 -18.64 5.07 -0.64
C PHE A 131 -19.74 5.24 -1.68
N SER A 132 -19.38 5.26 -2.96
CA SER A 132 -20.36 5.31 -4.07
C SER A 132 -21.28 4.08 -4.11
N VAL A 133 -20.75 2.88 -3.85
CA VAL A 133 -21.53 1.64 -3.74
C VAL A 133 -22.50 1.72 -2.55
N TYR A 134 -21.99 2.19 -1.40
CA TYR A 134 -22.79 2.37 -0.19
C TYR A 134 -23.98 3.32 -0.43
N CYS A 135 -23.72 4.52 -0.94
CA CYS A 135 -24.78 5.50 -1.22
C CYS A 135 -25.87 4.95 -2.17
N ARG A 136 -25.47 4.09 -3.11
CA ARG A 136 -26.44 3.48 -4.04
C ARG A 136 -27.23 2.33 -3.47
N HIS A 137 -26.73 1.70 -2.45
CA HIS A 137 -27.45 0.62 -1.77
C HIS A 137 -28.63 1.16 -0.95
N TRP A 138 -28.50 2.39 -0.45
CA TRP A 138 -29.50 3.03 0.42
C TRP A 138 -30.48 3.97 -0.31
N ASN A 139 -30.30 4.19 -1.62
CA ASN A 139 -31.22 4.92 -2.51
C ASN A 139 -31.91 3.93 -3.49
#